data_21eb3ed6fce49e1aec3861051fcc668a
#
_entry.id   21eb3ed6fce49e1aec3861051fcc668a
#
_cell.length_a   1.000
_cell.length_b   1.000
_cell.length_c   1.000
_cell.angle_alpha   90.00
_cell.angle_beta   90.00
_cell.angle_gamma   90.00
#
_symmetry.space_group_name_H-M   'P 1'
#
loop_
_entity.id
_entity.type
_entity.pdbx_description
1 polymer ?
#
loop_
_entity_poly.entity_id
_entity_poly.type
_entity_poly.pdbx_seq_one_letter_code
_entity_poly.pdbx_strand_id
1 'polypeptide(L)'
;YDSVHGEIFDKIEAKNGLLEINDIPIGIFVERNPADIRWMDYDVDVVIESSGVFTTVEQANLHLKAGAKKVIISAPSSDAPMYIIGGNHNDYKGEKIISNASCTTNCLVPLLQILNNNFGIEEALMTTVHSTTSSQRTVDGINKKDWRLGRSSSLNIIPSSTGASACVEKILPELKGKIAGLSVRVPTIDVSMIDLSVRLSECVTYSKVMETIEQESLSRFGGIVG
;
A
#
# COMPACT_ATOMS: atom_id res chain seq x y z
N TYR A 1 11.05 20.22 -1.25
CA TYR A 1 10.54 20.48 0.11
C TYR A 1 9.27 19.67 0.35
N ASP A 2 9.23 18.91 1.44
CA ASP A 2 8.06 18.17 1.89
C ASP A 2 7.48 18.80 3.16
N SER A 3 6.15 18.98 3.22
CA SER A 3 5.51 19.67 4.36
C SER A 3 5.56 18.88 5.68
N VAL A 4 5.81 17.58 5.61
CA VAL A 4 5.88 16.69 6.78
C VAL A 4 7.32 16.40 7.16
N HIS A 5 8.15 16.02 6.17
CA HIS A 5 9.54 15.58 6.38
C HIS A 5 10.56 16.69 6.20
N GLY A 6 10.15 17.86 5.72
CA GLY A 6 11.00 19.03 5.59
C GLY A 6 11.77 19.10 4.28
N GLU A 7 12.97 19.64 4.34
CA GLU A 7 13.82 19.90 3.20
C GLU A 7 14.70 18.68 2.90
N ILE A 8 14.83 18.33 1.63
CA ILE A 8 15.80 17.34 1.19
C ILE A 8 17.19 17.97 1.15
N PHE A 9 18.21 17.26 1.63
CA PHE A 9 19.60 17.72 1.69
C PHE A 9 20.40 17.40 0.42
N ASP A 10 19.81 16.69 -0.55
CA ASP A 10 20.44 16.40 -1.82
C ASP A 10 20.57 17.64 -2.70
N LYS A 11 21.61 17.67 -3.54
CA LYS A 11 21.77 18.70 -4.55
C LYS A 11 20.71 18.51 -5.64
N ILE A 12 19.80 19.48 -5.77
CA ILE A 12 18.71 19.43 -6.76
C ILE A 12 18.86 20.64 -7.68
N GLU A 13 18.94 20.39 -8.98
CA GLU A 13 19.08 21.42 -10.02
C GLU A 13 18.09 21.14 -11.18
N ALA A 14 17.51 22.21 -11.69
CA ALA A 14 16.78 22.16 -12.98
C ALA A 14 17.75 22.64 -14.08
N LYS A 15 18.13 21.74 -14.99
CA LYS A 15 19.15 22.01 -16.00
C LYS A 15 18.79 21.38 -17.32
N ASN A 16 18.84 22.17 -18.39
CA ASN A 16 18.54 21.71 -19.73
C ASN A 16 17.17 21.01 -19.91
N GLY A 17 16.17 21.40 -19.14
CA GLY A 17 14.83 20.80 -19.17
C GLY A 17 14.70 19.46 -18.43
N LEU A 18 15.76 19.04 -17.72
CA LEU A 18 15.79 17.88 -16.85
C LEU A 18 15.85 18.30 -15.38
N LEU A 19 15.43 17.42 -14.50
CA LEU A 19 15.72 17.50 -13.07
C LEU A 19 17.01 16.69 -12.82
N GLU A 20 18.00 17.33 -12.19
CA GLU A 20 19.22 16.64 -11.75
C GLU A 20 19.17 16.50 -10.22
N ILE A 21 19.36 15.28 -9.71
CA ILE A 21 19.51 15.01 -8.28
C ILE A 21 20.87 14.35 -8.08
N ASN A 22 21.77 15.00 -7.32
CA ASN A 22 23.14 14.53 -7.10
C ASN A 22 23.86 14.20 -8.43
N ASP A 23 23.70 15.09 -9.41
CA ASP A 23 24.25 14.98 -10.77
C ASP A 23 23.67 13.81 -11.61
N ILE A 24 22.59 13.16 -11.15
CA ILE A 24 21.84 12.15 -11.89
C ILE A 24 20.68 12.83 -12.64
N PRO A 25 20.65 12.79 -13.97
CA PRO A 25 19.56 13.39 -14.73
C PRO A 25 18.29 12.55 -14.66
N ILE A 26 17.16 13.21 -14.44
CA ILE A 26 15.82 12.61 -14.36
C ILE A 26 14.93 13.26 -15.41
N GLY A 27 14.36 12.45 -16.29
CA GLY A 27 13.36 12.90 -17.27
C GLY A 27 12.03 13.20 -16.59
N ILE A 28 11.41 14.32 -16.97
CA ILE A 28 10.08 14.69 -16.48
C ILE A 28 9.12 14.68 -17.67
N PHE A 29 7.99 14.00 -17.49
CA PHE A 29 6.91 13.93 -18.47
C PHE A 29 5.64 14.52 -17.88
N VAL A 30 4.83 15.19 -18.70
CA VAL A 30 3.54 15.76 -18.33
C VAL A 30 2.49 15.22 -19.30
N GLU A 31 2.22 13.92 -19.18
CA GLU A 31 1.27 13.20 -20.02
C GLU A 31 0.12 12.66 -19.18
N ARG A 32 -1.11 12.83 -19.67
CA ARG A 32 -2.30 12.30 -18.99
C ARG A 32 -2.55 10.83 -19.31
N ASN A 33 -2.23 10.44 -20.53
CA ASN A 33 -2.37 9.06 -20.97
C ASN A 33 -1.01 8.35 -20.85
N PRO A 34 -0.89 7.30 -20.06
CA PRO A 34 0.36 6.58 -19.89
C PRO A 34 0.96 6.03 -21.19
N ALA A 35 0.15 5.80 -22.22
CA ALA A 35 0.62 5.32 -23.51
C ALA A 35 1.45 6.36 -24.28
N ASP A 36 1.33 7.65 -23.92
CA ASP A 36 2.05 8.74 -24.57
C ASP A 36 3.38 9.08 -23.86
N ILE A 37 3.66 8.45 -22.72
CA ILE A 37 4.94 8.57 -22.02
C ILE A 37 5.98 7.70 -22.75
N ARG A 38 7.09 8.29 -23.17
CA ARG A 38 8.10 7.61 -24.00
C ARG A 38 9.08 6.80 -23.14
N TRP A 39 8.59 5.77 -22.44
CA TRP A 39 9.42 4.91 -21.59
C TRP A 39 10.56 4.23 -22.37
N MET A 40 10.30 3.89 -23.65
CA MET A 40 11.32 3.26 -24.50
C MET A 40 12.56 4.13 -24.76
N ASP A 41 12.41 5.46 -24.76
CA ASP A 41 13.52 6.38 -24.99
C ASP A 41 14.51 6.38 -23.81
N TYR A 42 14.10 5.86 -22.68
CA TYR A 42 14.88 5.78 -21.44
C TYR A 42 15.19 4.35 -20.99
N ASP A 43 14.85 3.34 -21.81
CA ASP A 43 15.01 1.90 -21.51
C ASP A 43 14.49 1.53 -20.11
N VAL A 44 13.28 1.99 -19.78
CA VAL A 44 12.71 1.83 -18.46
C VAL A 44 12.33 0.37 -18.20
N ASP A 45 12.94 -0.23 -17.18
CA ASP A 45 12.64 -1.61 -16.76
C ASP A 45 11.32 -1.70 -15.99
N VAL A 46 11.11 -0.81 -15.03
CA VAL A 46 9.95 -0.88 -14.10
C VAL A 46 9.30 0.49 -13.99
N VAL A 47 7.98 0.53 -14.17
CA VAL A 47 7.15 1.68 -13.83
C VAL A 47 6.42 1.42 -12.53
N ILE A 48 6.52 2.35 -11.59
CA ILE A 48 5.67 2.38 -10.40
C ILE A 48 4.44 3.24 -10.73
N GLU A 49 3.30 2.58 -10.95
CA GLU A 49 2.01 3.26 -11.16
C GLU A 49 1.43 3.70 -9.81
N SER A 50 1.65 4.95 -9.45
CA SER A 50 1.26 5.50 -8.15
C SER A 50 0.25 6.65 -8.23
N SER A 51 -0.40 6.83 -9.38
CA SER A 51 -1.42 7.86 -9.56
C SER A 51 -2.74 7.53 -8.83
N GLY A 52 -3.00 6.25 -8.54
CA GLY A 52 -4.26 5.74 -8.02
C GLY A 52 -5.41 5.74 -9.03
N VAL A 53 -5.12 5.98 -10.31
CA VAL A 53 -6.11 6.05 -11.42
C VAL A 53 -6.07 4.78 -12.27
N PHE A 54 -4.89 4.32 -12.66
CA PHE A 54 -4.69 3.19 -13.57
C PHE A 54 -4.45 1.90 -12.78
N THR A 55 -5.48 1.40 -12.09
CA THR A 55 -5.36 0.32 -11.12
C THR A 55 -5.79 -1.06 -11.62
N THR A 56 -6.20 -1.19 -12.89
CA THR A 56 -6.50 -2.48 -13.52
C THR A 56 -5.39 -2.90 -14.48
N VAL A 57 -5.34 -4.21 -14.80
CA VAL A 57 -4.39 -4.75 -15.79
C VAL A 57 -4.50 -4.03 -17.13
N GLU A 58 -5.72 -3.80 -17.62
CA GLU A 58 -5.97 -3.10 -18.88
C GLU A 58 -5.38 -1.69 -18.87
N GLN A 59 -5.64 -0.94 -17.79
CA GLN A 59 -5.17 0.43 -17.63
C GLN A 59 -3.65 0.49 -17.48
N ALA A 60 -3.08 -0.33 -16.61
CA ALA A 60 -1.63 -0.38 -16.37
C ALA A 60 -0.85 -0.86 -17.62
N ASN A 61 -1.49 -1.65 -18.50
CA ASN A 61 -0.89 -2.09 -19.76
C ASN A 61 -0.56 -0.93 -20.72
N LEU A 62 -1.13 0.26 -20.51
CA LEU A 62 -0.75 1.46 -21.27
C LEU A 62 0.73 1.80 -21.09
N HIS A 63 1.28 1.61 -19.90
CA HIS A 63 2.72 1.79 -19.65
C HIS A 63 3.59 0.76 -20.40
N LEU A 64 3.12 -0.50 -20.50
CA LEU A 64 3.82 -1.53 -21.28
C LEU A 64 3.81 -1.19 -22.78
N LYS A 65 2.67 -0.67 -23.29
CA LYS A 65 2.58 -0.19 -24.69
C LYS A 65 3.52 0.97 -24.97
N ALA A 66 3.79 1.80 -23.97
CA ALA A 66 4.74 2.92 -24.06
C ALA A 66 6.21 2.49 -23.92
N GLY A 67 6.49 1.20 -23.70
CA GLY A 67 7.83 0.64 -23.71
C GLY A 67 8.39 0.23 -22.36
N ALA A 68 7.65 0.37 -21.26
CA ALA A 68 8.07 -0.19 -19.98
C ALA A 68 8.09 -1.72 -20.02
N LYS A 69 9.05 -2.36 -19.34
CA LYS A 69 9.15 -3.83 -19.30
C LYS A 69 8.23 -4.44 -18.24
N LYS A 70 7.96 -3.71 -17.16
CA LYS A 70 7.12 -4.13 -16.03
C LYS A 70 6.38 -2.94 -15.40
N VAL A 71 5.21 -3.21 -14.80
CA VAL A 71 4.44 -2.21 -14.03
C VAL A 71 4.09 -2.77 -12.65
N ILE A 72 4.32 -1.98 -11.63
CA ILE A 72 3.91 -2.24 -10.25
C ILE A 72 2.87 -1.18 -9.87
N ILE A 73 1.63 -1.61 -9.65
CA ILE A 73 0.55 -0.73 -9.19
C ILE A 73 0.66 -0.56 -7.68
N SER A 74 0.86 0.68 -7.20
CA SER A 74 0.98 0.99 -5.77
C SER A 74 -0.38 1.18 -5.07
N ALA A 75 -1.38 0.41 -5.49
CA ALA A 75 -2.75 0.42 -4.98
C ALA A 75 -3.38 -0.97 -5.13
N PRO A 76 -4.46 -1.30 -4.40
CA PRO A 76 -5.22 -2.51 -4.63
C PRO A 76 -5.73 -2.58 -6.05
N SER A 77 -5.62 -3.75 -6.67
CA SER A 77 -6.15 -4.03 -8.01
C SER A 77 -7.30 -5.02 -7.94
N SER A 78 -8.27 -4.85 -8.83
CA SER A 78 -9.38 -5.81 -8.97
C SER A 78 -8.97 -7.10 -9.68
N ASP A 79 -8.00 -7.01 -10.61
CA ASP A 79 -7.64 -8.05 -11.57
C ASP A 79 -6.14 -8.35 -11.69
N ALA A 80 -5.24 -7.43 -11.29
CA ALA A 80 -3.82 -7.73 -11.22
C ALA A 80 -3.50 -8.60 -9.99
N PRO A 81 -2.57 -9.58 -10.12
CA PRO A 81 -2.08 -10.34 -8.98
C PRO A 81 -1.44 -9.41 -7.94
N MET A 82 -1.74 -9.64 -6.67
CA MET A 82 -1.23 -8.85 -5.55
C MET A 82 -0.16 -9.61 -4.79
N TYR A 83 0.96 -8.94 -4.52
CA TYR A 83 2.09 -9.49 -3.77
C TYR A 83 2.49 -8.58 -2.63
N ILE A 84 2.68 -9.18 -1.46
CA ILE A 84 3.14 -8.51 -0.23
C ILE A 84 4.45 -9.14 0.21
N ILE A 85 5.46 -8.32 0.44
CA ILE A 85 6.71 -8.76 1.04
C ILE A 85 6.43 -9.25 2.47
N GLY A 86 6.92 -10.43 2.81
CA GLY A 86 6.56 -11.11 4.06
C GLY A 86 5.21 -11.83 4.04
N GLY A 87 4.49 -11.78 2.89
CA GLY A 87 3.28 -12.55 2.63
C GLY A 87 3.52 -13.60 1.57
N ASN A 88 2.96 -13.36 0.39
CA ASN A 88 2.99 -14.27 -0.76
C ASN A 88 4.01 -13.89 -1.85
N HIS A 89 5.00 -13.06 -1.56
CA HIS A 89 5.95 -12.58 -2.57
C HIS A 89 6.76 -13.70 -3.25
N ASN A 90 6.93 -14.85 -2.58
CA ASN A 90 7.60 -16.03 -3.14
C ASN A 90 6.77 -16.72 -4.24
N ASP A 91 5.47 -16.40 -4.35
CA ASP A 91 4.59 -16.96 -5.38
C ASP A 91 4.68 -16.22 -6.71
N TYR A 92 5.47 -15.13 -6.77
CA TYR A 92 5.67 -14.33 -7.97
C TYR A 92 6.29 -15.17 -9.11
N LYS A 93 5.63 -15.19 -10.27
CA LYS A 93 5.99 -16.03 -11.43
C LYS A 93 6.50 -15.24 -12.64
N GLY A 94 6.77 -13.95 -12.46
CA GLY A 94 7.29 -13.09 -13.52
C GLY A 94 6.23 -12.28 -14.26
N GLU A 95 5.05 -12.11 -13.71
CA GLU A 95 3.98 -11.29 -14.28
C GLU A 95 4.46 -9.86 -14.56
N LYS A 96 4.06 -9.33 -15.73
CA LYS A 96 4.48 -8.00 -16.15
C LYS A 96 3.76 -6.87 -15.44
N ILE A 97 2.55 -7.12 -14.96
CA ILE A 97 1.74 -6.16 -14.20
C ILE A 97 1.36 -6.83 -12.89
N ILE A 98 1.73 -6.21 -11.78
CA ILE A 98 1.41 -6.66 -10.43
C ILE A 98 0.93 -5.49 -9.58
N SER A 99 0.32 -5.77 -8.46
CA SER A 99 -0.05 -4.79 -7.44
C SER A 99 0.63 -5.13 -6.12
N ASN A 100 1.09 -4.12 -5.38
CA ASN A 100 1.55 -4.30 -4.01
C ASN A 100 0.46 -4.04 -2.97
N ALA A 101 -0.82 -4.06 -3.37
CA ALA A 101 -2.00 -3.84 -2.55
C ALA A 101 -2.02 -2.45 -1.86
N SER A 102 -2.53 -2.36 -0.63
CA SER A 102 -2.64 -1.11 0.12
C SER A 102 -1.65 -1.03 1.27
N CYS A 103 -1.40 0.16 1.79
CA CYS A 103 -0.60 0.38 3.00
C CYS A 103 -1.10 -0.44 4.19
N THR A 104 -2.43 -0.45 4.43
CA THR A 104 -3.07 -1.25 5.48
C THR A 104 -2.82 -2.75 5.27
N THR A 105 -2.91 -3.24 4.03
CA THR A 105 -2.67 -4.66 3.72
C THR A 105 -1.20 -5.03 3.95
N ASN A 106 -0.26 -4.14 3.60
CA ASN A 106 1.17 -4.37 3.83
C ASN A 106 1.54 -4.44 5.32
N CYS A 107 0.86 -3.67 6.17
CA CYS A 107 1.04 -3.77 7.62
C CYS A 107 0.40 -5.05 8.19
N LEU A 108 -0.80 -5.40 7.72
CA LEU A 108 -1.63 -6.45 8.31
C LEU A 108 -1.15 -7.86 7.95
N VAL A 109 -0.76 -8.10 6.69
CA VAL A 109 -0.43 -9.44 6.19
C VAL A 109 0.75 -10.09 6.92
N PRO A 110 1.90 -9.43 7.12
CA PRO A 110 3.01 -10.05 7.85
C PRO A 110 2.63 -10.43 9.28
N LEU A 111 1.89 -9.56 9.98
CA LEU A 111 1.44 -9.83 11.35
C LEU A 111 0.46 -11.01 11.41
N LEU A 112 -0.55 -11.03 10.52
CA LEU A 112 -1.48 -12.15 10.44
C LEU A 112 -0.77 -13.46 10.12
N GLN A 113 0.25 -13.42 9.26
CA GLN A 113 0.99 -14.61 8.88
C GLN A 113 1.83 -15.15 10.05
N ILE A 114 2.46 -14.28 10.85
CA ILE A 114 3.15 -14.69 12.07
C ILE A 114 2.15 -15.35 13.02
N LEU A 115 1.02 -14.70 13.32
CA LEU A 115 0.05 -15.21 14.26
C LEU A 115 -0.60 -16.51 13.78
N ASN A 116 -0.97 -16.59 12.50
CA ASN A 116 -1.63 -17.76 11.95
C ASN A 116 -0.69 -18.99 11.88
N ASN A 117 0.57 -18.78 11.51
CA ASN A 117 1.53 -19.86 11.41
C ASN A 117 1.92 -20.46 12.76
N ASN A 118 1.93 -19.64 13.81
CA ASN A 118 2.39 -20.08 15.13
C ASN A 118 1.24 -20.49 16.06
N PHE A 119 0.05 -19.90 15.92
CA PHE A 119 -1.04 -20.09 16.88
C PHE A 119 -2.40 -20.43 16.24
N GLY A 120 -2.50 -20.31 14.91
CA GLY A 120 -3.77 -20.39 14.18
C GLY A 120 -4.68 -19.20 14.47
N ILE A 121 -5.43 -18.75 13.46
CA ILE A 121 -6.44 -17.70 13.59
C ILE A 121 -7.81 -18.28 13.31
N GLU A 122 -8.74 -18.13 14.27
CA GLU A 122 -10.15 -18.46 14.10
C GLU A 122 -10.92 -17.29 13.48
N GLU A 123 -10.75 -16.09 14.04
CA GLU A 123 -11.34 -14.85 13.55
C GLU A 123 -10.50 -13.65 13.99
N ALA A 124 -10.59 -12.57 13.23
CA ALA A 124 -9.96 -11.30 13.58
C ALA A 124 -10.82 -10.10 13.16
N LEU A 125 -10.78 -9.05 13.99
CA LEU A 125 -11.34 -7.74 13.68
C LEU A 125 -10.21 -6.73 13.63
N MET A 126 -10.09 -6.03 12.50
CA MET A 126 -9.11 -4.99 12.29
C MET A 126 -9.80 -3.63 12.23
N THR A 127 -9.31 -2.68 13.02
CA THR A 127 -9.63 -1.26 12.88
C THR A 127 -8.39 -0.50 12.42
N THR A 128 -8.46 0.14 11.25
CA THR A 128 -7.38 1.05 10.84
C THR A 128 -7.73 2.49 11.23
N VAL A 129 -6.88 3.08 12.05
CA VAL A 129 -6.88 4.52 12.38
C VAL A 129 -5.93 5.17 11.38
N HIS A 130 -6.50 5.81 10.35
CA HIS A 130 -5.75 6.15 9.14
C HIS A 130 -5.58 7.65 8.99
N SER A 131 -4.39 8.08 8.63
CA SER A 131 -4.08 9.47 8.28
C SER A 131 -4.95 9.98 7.12
N THR A 132 -4.99 11.30 6.97
CA THR A 132 -5.71 11.95 5.87
C THR A 132 -5.08 11.58 4.51
N THR A 133 -5.91 11.53 3.49
CA THR A 133 -5.46 11.28 2.11
C THR A 133 -6.13 12.25 1.15
N SER A 134 -5.59 12.37 -0.05
CA SER A 134 -6.11 13.23 -1.11
C SER A 134 -7.57 12.94 -1.53
N SER A 135 -8.13 11.80 -1.12
CA SER A 135 -9.54 11.45 -1.35
C SER A 135 -10.52 12.25 -0.48
N GLN A 136 -10.02 12.86 0.61
CA GLN A 136 -10.81 13.66 1.54
C GLN A 136 -10.82 15.13 1.12
N ARG A 137 -11.82 15.89 1.61
CA ARG A 137 -11.88 17.33 1.43
C ARG A 137 -11.10 18.05 2.52
N THR A 138 -10.41 19.13 2.17
CA THR A 138 -9.76 20.03 3.13
C THR A 138 -10.81 20.78 3.96
N VAL A 139 -11.86 21.28 3.28
CA VAL A 139 -13.04 21.88 3.88
C VAL A 139 -14.28 21.10 3.49
N ASP A 140 -15.39 21.28 4.20
CA ASP A 140 -16.65 20.59 3.90
C ASP A 140 -17.07 20.80 2.45
N GLY A 141 -17.40 19.72 1.76
CA GLY A 141 -17.81 19.75 0.36
C GLY A 141 -18.30 18.40 -0.15
N ILE A 142 -18.85 18.39 -1.35
CA ILE A 142 -19.40 17.18 -1.95
C ILE A 142 -18.29 16.19 -2.29
N ASN A 143 -18.45 14.94 -1.87
CA ASN A 143 -17.65 13.79 -2.33
C ASN A 143 -18.57 12.79 -3.04
N LYS A 144 -18.26 12.48 -4.31
CA LYS A 144 -19.13 11.63 -5.15
C LYS A 144 -19.00 10.13 -4.83
N LYS A 145 -17.87 9.68 -4.23
CA LYS A 145 -17.64 8.27 -3.92
C LYS A 145 -18.24 7.87 -2.57
N ASP A 146 -17.99 8.68 -1.55
CA ASP A 146 -18.51 8.48 -0.20
C ASP A 146 -18.74 9.86 0.41
N TRP A 147 -20.01 10.19 0.68
CA TRP A 147 -20.39 11.49 1.22
C TRP A 147 -19.72 11.82 2.56
N ARG A 148 -19.35 10.81 3.37
CA ARG A 148 -18.61 10.99 4.63
C ARG A 148 -17.23 11.61 4.40
N LEU A 149 -16.57 11.25 3.31
CA LEU A 149 -15.27 11.84 2.90
C LEU A 149 -15.39 13.29 2.40
N GLY A 150 -16.60 13.80 2.31
CA GLY A 150 -16.88 15.22 2.02
C GLY A 150 -16.70 16.14 3.24
N ARG A 151 -16.51 15.58 4.45
CA ARG A 151 -16.24 16.37 5.65
C ARG A 151 -14.76 16.77 5.71
N SER A 152 -14.51 17.92 6.33
CA SER A 152 -13.16 18.45 6.53
C SER A 152 -12.24 17.42 7.19
N SER A 153 -11.15 17.11 6.52
CA SER A 153 -10.17 16.13 6.96
C SER A 153 -9.39 16.54 8.22
N SER A 154 -9.29 17.84 8.47
CA SER A 154 -8.51 18.41 9.58
C SER A 154 -9.27 18.50 10.90
N LEU A 155 -10.59 18.25 10.92
CA LEU A 155 -11.44 18.46 12.09
C LEU A 155 -12.30 17.25 12.48
N ASN A 156 -12.34 16.21 11.66
CA ASN A 156 -13.30 15.12 11.85
C ASN A 156 -12.63 13.76 11.95
N ILE A 157 -13.24 12.88 12.76
CA ILE A 157 -13.03 11.43 12.70
C ILE A 157 -14.07 10.89 11.72
N ILE A 158 -13.61 10.34 10.59
CA ILE A 158 -14.48 9.98 9.47
C ILE A 158 -14.47 8.46 9.27
N PRO A 159 -15.57 7.74 9.54
CA PRO A 159 -15.70 6.35 9.17
C PRO A 159 -15.61 6.17 7.65
N SER A 160 -14.84 5.21 7.19
CA SER A 160 -14.72 4.88 5.77
C SER A 160 -14.67 3.38 5.55
N SER A 161 -14.94 2.94 4.33
CA SER A 161 -14.75 1.55 3.95
C SER A 161 -13.26 1.20 3.84
N THR A 162 -12.93 -0.06 4.05
CA THR A 162 -11.61 -0.61 3.78
C THR A 162 -11.72 -1.89 2.96
N GLY A 163 -10.89 -2.01 1.93
CA GLY A 163 -10.75 -3.24 1.14
C GLY A 163 -9.69 -4.19 1.69
N ALA A 164 -9.09 -3.89 2.83
CA ALA A 164 -7.97 -4.66 3.36
C ALA A 164 -8.33 -6.13 3.63
N SER A 165 -9.52 -6.41 4.19
CA SER A 165 -9.98 -7.79 4.43
C SER A 165 -10.04 -8.60 3.13
N ALA A 166 -10.64 -8.04 2.08
CA ALA A 166 -10.71 -8.70 0.78
C ALA A 166 -9.33 -8.90 0.12
N CYS A 167 -8.39 -7.98 0.36
CA CYS A 167 -7.00 -8.14 -0.10
C CYS A 167 -6.29 -9.24 0.69
N VAL A 168 -6.46 -9.30 2.02
CA VAL A 168 -5.90 -10.38 2.86
C VAL A 168 -6.38 -11.74 2.37
N GLU A 169 -7.66 -11.91 2.09
CA GLU A 169 -8.21 -13.18 1.59
C GLU A 169 -7.61 -13.64 0.25
N LYS A 170 -7.19 -12.71 -0.59
CA LYS A 170 -6.50 -13.03 -1.84
C LYS A 170 -5.04 -13.43 -1.63
N ILE A 171 -4.39 -12.86 -0.62
CA ILE A 171 -2.95 -13.05 -0.33
C ILE A 171 -2.74 -14.24 0.61
N LEU A 172 -3.63 -14.42 1.59
CA LEU A 172 -3.65 -15.50 2.58
C LEU A 172 -5.01 -16.23 2.49
N PRO A 173 -5.20 -17.13 1.50
CA PRO A 173 -6.49 -17.78 1.25
C PRO A 173 -7.02 -18.59 2.44
N GLU A 174 -6.15 -19.07 3.32
CA GLU A 174 -6.49 -19.81 4.54
C GLU A 174 -7.21 -18.95 5.59
N LEU A 175 -7.13 -17.62 5.46
CA LEU A 175 -7.85 -16.65 6.31
C LEU A 175 -9.16 -16.16 5.68
N LYS A 176 -9.60 -16.76 4.59
CA LYS A 176 -10.84 -16.37 3.92
C LYS A 176 -12.05 -16.49 4.85
N GLY A 177 -12.82 -15.40 4.94
CA GLY A 177 -14.01 -15.31 5.79
C GLY A 177 -13.72 -15.15 7.29
N LYS A 178 -12.45 -15.09 7.70
CA LYS A 178 -12.07 -14.95 9.11
C LYS A 178 -11.73 -13.51 9.51
N ILE A 179 -11.54 -12.61 8.55
CA ILE A 179 -11.09 -11.24 8.81
C ILE A 179 -12.19 -10.24 8.49
N ALA A 180 -12.62 -9.49 9.51
CA ALA A 180 -13.46 -8.31 9.34
C ALA A 180 -12.63 -7.04 9.53
N GLY A 181 -13.02 -5.95 8.88
CA GLY A 181 -12.27 -4.70 9.01
C GLY A 181 -13.14 -3.46 8.88
N LEU A 182 -12.79 -2.45 9.64
CA LEU A 182 -13.33 -1.10 9.51
C LEU A 182 -12.19 -0.07 9.47
N SER A 183 -12.51 1.12 8.97
CA SER A 183 -11.54 2.21 8.85
C SER A 183 -12.12 3.50 9.40
N VAL A 184 -11.29 4.24 10.12
CA VAL A 184 -11.57 5.62 10.51
C VAL A 184 -10.44 6.52 10.05
N ARG A 185 -10.79 7.63 9.40
CA ARG A 185 -9.85 8.69 9.04
C ARG A 185 -9.77 9.69 10.19
N VAL A 186 -8.55 10.06 10.54
CA VAL A 186 -8.26 11.00 11.63
C VAL A 186 -7.46 12.20 11.15
N PRO A 187 -7.49 13.35 11.86
CA PRO A 187 -6.77 14.56 11.47
C PRO A 187 -5.25 14.46 11.74
N THR A 188 -4.60 13.47 11.16
CA THR A 188 -3.14 13.32 11.13
C THR A 188 -2.66 13.37 9.70
N ILE A 189 -1.52 14.00 9.46
CA ILE A 189 -0.99 14.23 8.12
C ILE A 189 -0.32 12.96 7.60
N ASP A 190 0.34 12.24 8.48
CA ASP A 190 1.12 11.05 8.15
C ASP A 190 0.99 10.00 9.26
N VAL A 191 1.41 8.78 8.96
CA VAL A 191 1.35 7.59 9.80
C VAL A 191 -0.09 7.13 10.10
N SER A 192 -0.31 5.84 9.95
CA SER A 192 -1.57 5.16 10.28
C SER A 192 -1.28 4.01 11.24
N MET A 193 -2.30 3.61 12.01
CA MET A 193 -2.21 2.53 12.98
C MET A 193 -3.27 1.47 12.68
N ILE A 194 -2.95 0.22 12.95
CA ILE A 194 -3.90 -0.89 12.99
C ILE A 194 -4.09 -1.31 14.45
N ASP A 195 -5.35 -1.36 14.88
CA ASP A 195 -5.78 -2.07 16.06
C ASP A 195 -6.36 -3.42 15.62
N LEU A 196 -5.78 -4.52 16.12
CA LEU A 196 -6.10 -5.87 15.68
C LEU A 196 -6.54 -6.72 16.90
N SER A 197 -7.81 -7.07 16.94
CA SER A 197 -8.35 -8.05 17.88
C SER A 197 -8.41 -9.42 17.21
N VAL A 198 -7.75 -10.42 17.79
CA VAL A 198 -7.64 -11.77 17.18
C VAL A 198 -8.07 -12.84 18.18
N ARG A 199 -8.90 -13.79 17.72
CA ARG A 199 -9.11 -15.05 18.41
C ARG A 199 -8.19 -16.10 17.81
N LEU A 200 -7.25 -16.55 18.64
CA LEU A 200 -6.31 -17.59 18.26
C LEU A 200 -6.90 -18.98 18.53
N SER A 201 -6.50 -19.97 17.73
CA SER A 201 -6.91 -21.36 17.94
C SER A 201 -6.22 -21.99 19.13
N GLU A 202 -5.01 -21.51 19.47
CA GLU A 202 -4.26 -21.96 20.63
C GLU A 202 -4.40 -20.99 21.80
N CYS A 203 -4.48 -21.51 23.02
CA CYS A 203 -4.46 -20.71 24.23
C CYS A 203 -3.00 -20.35 24.57
N VAL A 204 -2.65 -19.08 24.40
CA VAL A 204 -1.27 -18.59 24.57
C VAL A 204 -1.23 -17.40 25.53
N THR A 205 -0.08 -17.22 26.19
CA THR A 205 0.16 -16.05 27.03
C THR A 205 0.61 -14.85 26.19
N TYR A 206 0.40 -13.64 26.71
CA TYR A 206 0.92 -12.42 26.12
C TYR A 206 2.43 -12.49 25.86
N SER A 207 3.19 -12.95 26.86
CA SER A 207 4.65 -13.09 26.72
C SER A 207 5.03 -14.00 25.55
N LYS A 208 4.32 -15.10 25.37
CA LYS A 208 4.59 -16.03 24.27
C LYS A 208 4.32 -15.41 22.91
N VAL A 209 3.27 -14.60 22.78
CA VAL A 209 2.97 -13.87 21.54
C VAL A 209 4.08 -12.87 21.23
N MET A 210 4.51 -12.08 22.22
CA MET A 210 5.57 -11.09 22.04
C MET A 210 6.92 -11.73 21.67
N GLU A 211 7.32 -12.79 22.39
CA GLU A 211 8.54 -13.56 22.08
C GLU A 211 8.51 -14.12 20.66
N THR A 212 7.36 -14.61 20.23
CA THR A 212 7.21 -15.16 18.87
C THR A 212 7.35 -14.07 17.82
N ILE A 213 6.70 -12.92 18.00
CA ILE A 213 6.84 -11.79 17.07
C ILE A 213 8.30 -11.32 17.02
N GLU A 214 8.97 -11.18 18.15
CA GLU A 214 10.38 -10.81 18.21
C GLU A 214 11.28 -11.82 17.48
N GLN A 215 11.10 -13.12 17.71
CA GLN A 215 11.86 -14.18 17.02
C GLN A 215 11.64 -14.15 15.51
N GLU A 216 10.42 -13.99 15.06
CA GLU A 216 10.09 -13.90 13.64
C GLU A 216 10.66 -12.62 13.00
N SER A 217 10.67 -11.47 13.72
CA SER A 217 11.27 -10.23 13.25
C SER A 217 12.79 -10.31 13.09
N LEU A 218 13.46 -11.17 13.86
CA LEU A 218 14.90 -11.41 13.76
C LEU A 218 15.26 -12.51 12.73
N SER A 219 14.28 -13.21 12.19
CA SER A 219 14.48 -14.35 11.29
C SER A 219 13.75 -14.15 9.94
N ARG A 220 12.62 -14.83 9.76
CA ARG A 220 11.86 -14.87 8.50
C ARG A 220 11.33 -13.49 8.07
N PHE A 221 10.98 -12.64 9.03
CA PHE A 221 10.45 -11.30 8.79
C PHE A 221 11.48 -10.20 9.08
N GLY A 222 12.78 -10.54 9.07
CA GLY A 222 13.86 -9.56 9.24
C GLY A 222 13.80 -8.43 8.22
N GLY A 223 13.82 -7.19 8.70
CA GLY A 223 13.64 -6.00 7.86
C GLY A 223 12.21 -5.73 7.37
N ILE A 224 11.23 -6.54 7.78
CA ILE A 224 9.81 -6.40 7.43
C ILE A 224 8.99 -6.04 8.66
N VAL A 225 9.23 -6.76 9.76
CA VAL A 225 8.62 -6.52 11.07
C VAL A 225 9.73 -6.14 12.03
N GLY A 226 9.54 -5.05 12.79
CA GLY A 226 10.53 -4.52 13.73
C GLY A 226 9.89 -3.83 14.92
#